data_9609ad2629862785f1710a99feb080c4
#
_entry.id   9609ad2629862785f1710a99feb080c4
#
_cell.length_a   1.000
_cell.length_b   1.000
_cell.length_c   1.000
_cell.angle_alpha   90.00
_cell.angle_beta   90.00
_cell.angle_gamma   90.00
#
_symmetry.space_group_name_H-M   'P 1'
#
loop_
_entity.id
_entity.type
_entity.pdbx_description
1 polymer ?
#
loop_
_entity_poly.entity_id
_entity_poly.type
_entity_poly.pdbx_seq_one_letter_code
_entity_poly.pdbx_strand_id
1 'polypeptide(L)'
;MSAKNLIRAAAFLMFACAVLHSFAWTRAFADFSPEVRQLAALLWFLLGIDWAVVAGLWVMGASQGVAARRLLLFSAVVPIAVAVGLILTIGPLFFPIYLQLGAAGLLLLGTFRLA
;
A
#
# COMPACT_ATOMS: atom_id res chain seq x y z
N MET A 1 3.65 -14.83 16.18
CA MET A 1 4.06 -14.59 14.77
C MET A 1 5.43 -13.93 14.77
N SER A 2 6.37 -14.43 13.94
CA SER A 2 7.73 -13.86 13.86
C SER A 2 7.72 -12.47 13.23
N ALA A 3 8.79 -11.66 13.49
CA ALA A 3 8.99 -10.35 12.87
C ALA A 3 8.86 -10.41 11.32
N LYS A 4 9.55 -11.39 10.72
CA LYS A 4 9.52 -11.58 9.25
C LYS A 4 8.12 -11.91 8.73
N ASN A 5 7.33 -12.70 9.47
CA ASN A 5 5.97 -13.04 9.06
C ASN A 5 5.02 -11.84 9.18
N LEU A 6 5.22 -10.96 10.16
CA LEU A 6 4.47 -9.69 10.24
C LEU A 6 4.73 -8.81 9.03
N ILE A 7 6.01 -8.65 8.63
CA ILE A 7 6.40 -7.85 7.46
C ILE A 7 5.83 -8.46 6.17
N ARG A 8 5.86 -9.79 6.04
CA ARG A 8 5.26 -10.48 4.87
C ARG A 8 3.73 -10.32 4.83
N ALA A 9 3.07 -10.37 5.99
CA ALA A 9 1.63 -10.12 6.05
C ALA A 9 1.30 -8.66 5.67
N ALA A 10 2.11 -7.69 6.10
CA ALA A 10 2.00 -6.31 5.67
C ALA A 10 2.15 -6.18 4.13
N ALA A 11 3.16 -6.84 3.57
CA ALA A 11 3.38 -6.87 2.12
C ALA A 11 2.20 -7.48 1.36
N PHE A 12 1.61 -8.56 1.88
CA PHE A 12 0.42 -9.16 1.30
C PHE A 12 -0.77 -8.20 1.29
N LEU A 13 -1.03 -7.48 2.39
CA LEU A 13 -2.10 -6.48 2.44
C LEU A 13 -1.85 -5.34 1.46
N MET A 14 -0.61 -4.87 1.34
CA MET A 14 -0.25 -3.80 0.40
C MET A 14 -0.43 -4.25 -1.04
N PHE A 15 -0.05 -5.48 -1.37
CA PHE A 15 -0.28 -6.08 -2.69
C PHE A 15 -1.77 -6.27 -2.98
N ALA A 16 -2.56 -6.71 -2.00
CA ALA A 16 -4.01 -6.81 -2.12
C ALA A 16 -4.65 -5.44 -2.41
N CYS A 17 -4.17 -4.37 -1.76
CA CYS A 17 -4.59 -3.00 -2.08
C CYS A 17 -4.28 -2.64 -3.53
N ALA A 18 -3.09 -2.98 -4.04
CA ALA A 18 -2.70 -2.72 -5.44
C ALA A 18 -3.64 -3.43 -6.43
N VAL A 19 -3.99 -4.69 -6.15
CA VAL A 19 -4.91 -5.50 -6.98
C VAL A 19 -6.31 -4.91 -6.95
N LEU A 20 -6.87 -4.64 -5.75
CA LEU A 20 -8.20 -4.05 -5.60
C LEU A 20 -8.28 -2.67 -6.27
N HIS A 21 -7.24 -1.86 -6.12
CA HIS A 21 -7.14 -0.56 -6.78
C HIS A 21 -7.21 -0.71 -8.30
N SER A 22 -6.47 -1.67 -8.86
CA SER A 22 -6.45 -1.91 -10.31
C SER A 22 -7.82 -2.28 -10.89
N PHE A 23 -8.73 -2.86 -10.12
CA PHE A 23 -10.10 -3.17 -10.58
C PHE A 23 -11.10 -2.03 -10.38
N ALA A 24 -10.81 -1.05 -9.55
CA ALA A 24 -11.75 0.03 -9.21
C ALA A 24 -11.84 1.15 -10.26
N TRP A 25 -10.92 1.22 -11.21
CA TRP A 25 -10.80 2.32 -12.17
C TRP A 25 -12.05 2.52 -13.04
N THR A 26 -12.70 1.43 -13.45
CA THR A 26 -13.87 1.49 -14.32
C THR A 26 -15.05 2.24 -13.70
N ARG A 27 -15.21 2.12 -12.39
CA ARG A 27 -16.22 2.85 -11.63
C ARG A 27 -15.79 4.27 -11.29
N ALA A 28 -14.50 4.44 -10.94
CA ALA A 28 -13.96 5.73 -10.53
C ALA A 28 -14.02 6.79 -11.63
N PHE A 29 -13.91 6.37 -12.89
CA PHE A 29 -13.83 7.28 -14.05
C PHE A 29 -14.96 7.10 -15.06
N ALA A 30 -16.10 6.52 -14.65
CA ALA A 30 -17.23 6.26 -15.54
C ALA A 30 -17.76 7.53 -16.24
N ASP A 31 -17.80 8.66 -15.50
CA ASP A 31 -18.38 9.93 -15.95
C ASP A 31 -17.35 10.88 -16.60
N PHE A 32 -16.10 10.44 -16.76
CA PHE A 32 -15.07 11.28 -17.40
C PHE A 32 -15.17 11.22 -18.92
N SER A 33 -14.77 12.32 -19.60
CA SER A 33 -14.61 12.30 -21.06
C SER A 33 -13.58 11.26 -21.50
N PRO A 34 -13.65 10.72 -22.72
CA PRO A 34 -12.73 9.66 -23.17
C PRO A 34 -11.25 10.02 -23.03
N GLU A 35 -10.87 11.26 -23.33
CA GLU A 35 -9.49 11.74 -23.25
C GLU A 35 -8.99 11.80 -21.81
N VAL A 36 -9.80 12.37 -20.91
CA VAL A 36 -9.49 12.47 -19.48
C VAL A 36 -9.47 11.08 -18.85
N ARG A 37 -10.36 10.19 -19.28
CA ARG A 37 -10.43 8.81 -18.76
C ARG A 37 -9.15 8.03 -19.07
N GLN A 38 -8.57 8.17 -20.26
CA GLN A 38 -7.32 7.49 -20.60
C GLN A 38 -6.16 7.94 -19.72
N LEU A 39 -5.99 9.26 -19.53
CA LEU A 39 -4.94 9.80 -18.67
C LEU A 39 -5.16 9.38 -17.19
N ALA A 40 -6.39 9.50 -16.71
CA ALA A 40 -6.74 9.10 -15.35
C ALA A 40 -6.49 7.61 -15.10
N ALA A 41 -6.85 6.74 -16.08
CA ALA A 41 -6.58 5.31 -16.00
C ALA A 41 -5.07 5.01 -15.95
N LEU A 42 -4.26 5.69 -16.76
CA LEU A 42 -2.80 5.53 -16.72
C LEU A 42 -2.24 5.87 -15.34
N LEU A 43 -2.57 7.03 -14.78
CA LEU A 43 -2.12 7.45 -13.45
C LEU A 43 -2.62 6.51 -12.36
N TRP A 44 -3.82 5.99 -12.50
CA TRP A 44 -4.41 5.03 -11.57
C TRP A 44 -3.65 3.70 -11.55
N PHE A 45 -3.31 3.16 -12.72
CA PHE A 45 -2.52 1.93 -12.81
C PHE A 45 -1.08 2.12 -12.34
N LEU A 46 -0.45 3.27 -12.61
CA LEU A 46 0.88 3.58 -12.10
C LEU A 46 0.92 3.56 -10.58
N LEU A 47 -0.09 4.12 -9.91
CA LEU A 47 -0.19 4.07 -8.45
C LEU A 47 -0.33 2.63 -7.92
N GLY A 48 -1.10 1.78 -8.60
CA GLY A 48 -1.20 0.36 -8.28
C GLY A 48 0.13 -0.38 -8.41
N ILE A 49 0.91 -0.07 -9.46
CA ILE A 49 2.26 -0.63 -9.67
C ILE A 49 3.20 -0.18 -8.56
N ASP A 50 3.18 1.09 -8.16
CA ASP A 50 4.00 1.60 -7.05
C ASP A 50 3.74 0.85 -5.75
N TRP A 51 2.48 0.57 -5.44
CA TRP A 51 2.13 -0.22 -4.24
C TRP A 51 2.61 -1.67 -4.33
N ALA A 52 2.54 -2.29 -5.52
CA ALA A 52 3.06 -3.64 -5.74
C ALA A 52 4.58 -3.68 -5.58
N VAL A 53 5.30 -2.66 -6.07
CA VAL A 53 6.76 -2.51 -5.89
C VAL A 53 7.10 -2.35 -4.41
N VAL A 54 6.38 -1.51 -3.66
CA VAL A 54 6.57 -1.33 -2.22
C VAL A 54 6.36 -2.65 -1.48
N ALA A 55 5.32 -3.41 -1.82
CA ALA A 55 5.08 -4.74 -1.24
C ALA A 55 6.26 -5.70 -1.52
N GLY A 56 6.80 -5.70 -2.74
CA GLY A 56 7.98 -6.47 -3.11
C GLY A 56 9.21 -6.10 -2.28
N LEU A 57 9.46 -4.80 -2.10
CA LEU A 57 10.55 -4.30 -1.25
C LEU A 57 10.41 -4.77 0.20
N TRP A 58 9.19 -4.86 0.74
CA TRP A 58 8.97 -5.36 2.10
C TRP A 58 9.27 -6.85 2.23
N VAL A 59 8.92 -7.66 1.21
CA VAL A 59 9.28 -9.09 1.19
C VAL A 59 10.80 -9.25 1.18
N MET A 60 11.50 -8.49 0.33
CA MET A 60 12.97 -8.48 0.28
C MET A 60 13.57 -8.01 1.61
N GLY A 61 13.05 -6.93 2.18
CA GLY A 61 13.49 -6.39 3.47
C GLY A 61 13.29 -7.38 4.62
N ALA A 62 12.21 -8.16 4.60
CA ALA A 62 11.98 -9.22 5.59
C ALA A 62 13.07 -10.31 5.56
N SER A 63 13.64 -10.62 4.38
CA SER A 63 14.74 -11.57 4.25
C SER A 63 16.07 -11.00 4.78
N GLN A 64 16.31 -9.70 4.59
CA GLN A 64 17.53 -9.02 5.04
C GLN A 64 17.54 -8.70 6.54
N GLY A 65 16.39 -8.75 7.20
CA GLY A 65 16.30 -8.55 8.65
C GLY A 65 16.68 -7.14 9.09
N VAL A 66 17.55 -7.03 10.11
CA VAL A 66 17.94 -5.75 10.72
C VAL A 66 18.59 -4.78 9.73
N ALA A 67 19.31 -5.30 8.73
CA ALA A 67 19.95 -4.46 7.71
C ALA A 67 18.95 -3.59 6.93
N ALA A 68 17.73 -4.08 6.70
CA ALA A 68 16.67 -3.35 6.00
C ALA A 68 15.80 -2.48 6.93
N ARG A 69 16.02 -2.47 8.24
CA ARG A 69 15.14 -1.84 9.22
C ARG A 69 14.81 -0.38 8.90
N ARG A 70 15.81 0.42 8.53
CA ARG A 70 15.60 1.85 8.21
C ARG A 70 14.73 2.02 6.97
N LEU A 71 14.97 1.22 5.93
CA LEU A 71 14.18 1.23 4.70
C LEU A 71 12.72 0.85 4.98
N LEU A 72 12.49 -0.20 5.75
CA LEU A 72 11.16 -0.65 6.13
C LEU A 72 10.41 0.42 6.93
N LEU A 73 11.06 1.06 7.92
CA LEU A 73 10.45 2.16 8.68
C LEU A 73 10.12 3.36 7.81
N PHE A 74 11.03 3.75 6.92
CA PHE A 74 10.79 4.86 6.02
C PHE A 74 9.63 4.58 5.05
N SER A 75 9.56 3.37 4.50
CA SER A 75 8.51 2.99 3.54
C SER A 75 7.12 2.87 4.16
N ALA A 76 7.01 2.80 5.50
CA ALA A 76 5.72 2.84 6.19
C ALA A 76 4.96 4.17 5.97
N VAL A 77 5.66 5.23 5.56
CA VAL A 77 5.04 6.51 5.18
C VAL A 77 4.05 6.35 4.03
N VAL A 78 4.32 5.43 3.08
CA VAL A 78 3.46 5.25 1.89
C VAL A 78 2.03 4.90 2.27
N PRO A 79 1.73 3.77 2.95
CA PRO A 79 0.35 3.43 3.30
C PRO A 79 -0.28 4.44 4.28
N ILE A 80 0.49 5.06 5.16
CA ILE A 80 -0.01 6.09 6.08
C ILE A 80 -0.46 7.33 5.28
N ALA A 81 0.36 7.83 4.36
CA ALA A 81 0.04 8.99 3.55
C ALA A 81 -1.19 8.72 2.66
N VAL A 82 -1.29 7.53 2.07
CA VAL A 82 -2.46 7.11 1.29
C VAL A 82 -3.70 7.08 2.16
N ALA A 83 -3.64 6.47 3.36
CA ALA A 83 -4.78 6.42 4.28
C ALA A 83 -5.24 7.83 4.69
N VAL A 84 -4.32 8.73 5.04
CA VAL A 84 -4.63 10.13 5.38
C VAL A 84 -5.26 10.83 4.19
N GLY A 85 -4.70 10.70 2.98
CA GLY A 85 -5.26 11.29 1.77
C GLY A 85 -6.69 10.82 1.50
N LEU A 86 -6.96 9.52 1.66
CA LEU A 86 -8.31 8.95 1.48
C LEU A 86 -9.29 9.46 2.54
N ILE A 87 -8.88 9.58 3.81
CA ILE A 87 -9.71 10.14 4.88
C ILE A 87 -10.12 11.57 4.55
N LEU A 88 -9.17 12.39 4.08
CA LEU A 88 -9.41 13.80 3.79
C LEU A 88 -10.27 14.02 2.53
N THR A 89 -10.21 13.11 1.55
CA THR A 89 -10.88 13.27 0.25
C THR A 89 -12.19 12.53 0.14
N ILE A 90 -12.30 11.33 0.72
CA ILE A 90 -13.47 10.43 0.59
C ILE A 90 -14.19 10.29 1.93
N GLY A 91 -13.46 10.32 3.03
CA GLY A 91 -13.98 10.17 4.38
C GLY A 91 -13.52 8.87 5.06
N PRO A 92 -13.68 8.80 6.40
CA PRO A 92 -13.07 7.74 7.22
C PRO A 92 -13.70 6.36 7.05
N LEU A 93 -14.89 6.24 6.44
CA LEU A 93 -15.60 4.97 6.30
C LEU A 93 -15.22 4.17 5.04
N PHE A 94 -14.28 4.67 4.26
CA PHE A 94 -13.84 4.00 3.05
C PHE A 94 -12.93 2.80 3.36
N PHE A 95 -13.38 1.58 3.02
CA PHE A 95 -12.73 0.33 3.40
C PHE A 95 -11.22 0.24 3.09
N PRO A 96 -10.71 0.70 1.93
CA PRO A 96 -9.27 0.65 1.63
C PRO A 96 -8.38 1.35 2.64
N ILE A 97 -8.88 2.34 3.40
CA ILE A 97 -8.15 3.01 4.47
C ILE A 97 -7.69 2.00 5.52
N TYR A 98 -8.55 1.09 5.92
CA TYR A 98 -8.26 0.09 6.95
C TYR A 98 -7.22 -0.93 6.48
N LEU A 99 -7.20 -1.27 5.19
CA LEU A 99 -6.17 -2.12 4.61
C LEU A 99 -4.79 -1.42 4.64
N GLN A 100 -4.74 -0.13 4.27
CA GLN A 100 -3.50 0.66 4.31
C GLN A 100 -2.98 0.81 5.73
N LEU A 101 -3.84 1.16 6.69
CA LEU A 101 -3.46 1.26 8.11
C LEU A 101 -3.05 -0.10 8.70
N GLY A 102 -3.74 -1.17 8.32
CA GLY A 102 -3.38 -2.53 8.71
C GLY A 102 -1.99 -2.94 8.18
N ALA A 103 -1.70 -2.64 6.91
CA ALA A 103 -0.40 -2.87 6.31
C ALA A 103 0.71 -2.07 7.04
N ALA A 104 0.48 -0.78 7.29
CA ALA A 104 1.41 0.07 8.05
C ALA A 104 1.65 -0.46 9.46
N GLY A 105 0.59 -0.82 10.19
CA GLY A 105 0.68 -1.34 11.56
C GLY A 105 1.47 -2.65 11.64
N LEU A 106 1.18 -3.61 10.75
CA LEU A 106 1.91 -4.87 10.68
C LEU A 106 3.38 -4.67 10.29
N LEU A 107 3.66 -3.78 9.34
CA LEU A 107 5.03 -3.45 8.94
C LEU A 107 5.82 -2.86 10.11
N LEU A 108 5.28 -1.84 10.78
CA LEU A 108 5.93 -1.21 11.92
C LEU A 108 6.16 -2.21 13.05
N LEU A 109 5.12 -2.97 13.43
CA LEU A 109 5.23 -3.99 14.48
C LEU A 109 6.28 -5.04 14.15
N GLY A 110 6.30 -5.52 12.90
CA GLY A 110 7.31 -6.48 12.44
C GLY A 110 8.71 -5.89 12.45
N THR A 111 8.85 -4.65 11.97
CA THR A 111 10.15 -3.96 11.88
C THR A 111 10.74 -3.63 13.25
N PHE A 112 9.91 -3.25 14.22
CA PHE A 112 10.39 -3.05 15.61
C PHE A 112 10.80 -4.34 16.31
N ARG A 113 10.28 -5.50 15.88
CA ARG A 113 10.64 -6.82 16.40
C ARG A 113 11.82 -7.48 15.69
N LEU A 114 12.39 -6.86 14.66
CA LEU A 114 13.64 -7.34 14.05
C LEU A 114 14.77 -7.20 15.05
N ALA A 115 15.32 -8.33 15.42
CA ALA A 115 16.48 -8.44 16.29
C ALA A 115 17.74 -8.69 15.45
#